data_5240cd9269faca32caeb127f28ef172b
#
_entry.id   5240cd9269faca32caeb127f28ef172b
#
_cell.length_a   1.000
_cell.length_b   1.000
_cell.length_c   1.000
_cell.angle_alpha   90.00
_cell.angle_beta   90.00
_cell.angle_gamma   90.00
#
_symmetry.space_group_name_H-M   'P 1'
#
loop_
_entity.id
_entity.type
_entity.pdbx_description
1 polymer ?
#
loop_
_entity_poly.entity_id
_entity_poly.type
_entity_poly.pdbx_seq_one_letter_code
_entity_poly.pdbx_strand_id
1 'polypeptide(L)'
;FHNERLVFFGTDMATPMIAVGTPFDGEAATNGNGTMLAIPVGSRENVDKIYAKALALGATDEGAPGDRAPGFYGGYIRDFDRNKLTICHMG
;
A
#
# COMPACT_ATOMS: atom_id res chain seq x y z
N PHE A 1 -10.94 -2.38 -12.71
CA PHE A 1 -12.08 -3.29 -12.52
C PHE A 1 -12.72 -3.07 -11.15
N HIS A 2 -14.02 -2.98 -11.12
CA HIS A 2 -14.74 -2.83 -9.86
C HIS A 2 -16.15 -3.43 -9.99
N ASN A 3 -16.77 -3.73 -8.86
CA ASN A 3 -18.18 -4.05 -8.74
C ASN A 3 -18.76 -3.26 -7.56
N GLU A 4 -19.99 -3.56 -7.12
CA GLU A 4 -20.64 -2.81 -6.04
C GLU A 4 -19.89 -2.86 -4.71
N ARG A 5 -19.13 -3.91 -4.48
CA ARG A 5 -18.46 -4.17 -3.19
C ARG A 5 -16.95 -3.99 -3.25
N LEU A 6 -16.32 -4.28 -4.39
CA LEU A 6 -14.87 -4.38 -4.51
C LEU A 6 -14.32 -3.50 -5.62
N VAL A 7 -13.14 -2.93 -5.37
CA VAL A 7 -12.34 -2.26 -6.39
C VAL A 7 -11.01 -3.00 -6.49
N PHE A 8 -10.63 -3.40 -7.68
CA PHE A 8 -9.40 -4.14 -7.94
C PHE A 8 -8.36 -3.24 -8.60
N PHE A 9 -7.14 -3.31 -8.09
CA PHE A 9 -6.00 -2.56 -8.64
C PHE A 9 -4.97 -3.55 -9.15
N GLY A 10 -4.63 -3.44 -10.42
CA GLY A 10 -3.65 -4.32 -11.04
C GLY A 10 -3.51 -4.03 -12.52
N THR A 11 -2.63 -4.76 -13.19
CA THR A 11 -2.35 -4.54 -14.62
C THR A 11 -3.18 -5.44 -15.53
N ASP A 12 -3.47 -6.66 -15.09
CA ASP A 12 -4.33 -7.59 -15.82
C ASP A 12 -4.84 -8.70 -14.87
N MET A 13 -5.71 -9.53 -15.38
CA MET A 13 -6.36 -10.59 -14.58
C MET A 13 -5.46 -11.80 -14.31
N ALA A 14 -4.32 -11.89 -14.99
CA ALA A 14 -3.39 -13.01 -14.86
C ALA A 14 -2.28 -12.76 -13.84
N THR A 15 -2.15 -11.55 -13.33
CA THR A 15 -1.13 -11.18 -12.34
C THR A 15 -1.80 -10.84 -11.00
N PRO A 16 -1.05 -10.87 -9.89
CA PRO A 16 -1.61 -10.50 -8.59
C PRO A 16 -2.22 -9.10 -8.62
N MET A 17 -3.35 -8.95 -7.95
CA MET A 17 -4.06 -7.67 -7.83
C MET A 17 -4.39 -7.42 -6.37
N ILE A 18 -4.58 -6.13 -6.05
CA ILE A 18 -5.04 -5.71 -4.73
C ILE A 18 -6.51 -5.36 -4.85
N ALA A 19 -7.32 -5.88 -3.94
CA ALA A 19 -8.72 -5.53 -3.88
C ALA A 19 -9.03 -4.75 -2.61
N VAL A 20 -9.81 -3.69 -2.75
CA VAL A 20 -10.30 -2.89 -1.63
C VAL A 20 -11.82 -2.88 -1.71
N GLY A 21 -12.46 -3.12 -0.58
CA GLY A 21 -13.92 -3.15 -0.60
C GLY A 21 -14.52 -3.38 0.76
N THR A 22 -15.84 -3.53 0.75
CA THR A 22 -16.56 -3.85 1.98
C THR A 22 -16.42 -5.34 2.30
N PRO A 23 -16.39 -5.71 3.58
CA PRO A 23 -16.26 -7.11 3.96
C PRO A 23 -17.41 -7.96 3.44
N PHE A 24 -17.09 -9.19 3.04
CA PHE A 24 -18.07 -10.13 2.49
C PHE A 24 -19.17 -10.47 3.48
N ASP A 25 -18.84 -10.49 4.77
CA ASP A 25 -19.81 -10.85 5.83
C ASP A 25 -20.73 -9.72 6.22
N GLY A 26 -20.58 -8.55 5.61
CA GLY A 26 -21.42 -7.39 5.90
C GLY A 26 -21.11 -6.65 7.19
N GLU A 27 -20.14 -7.13 7.97
CA GLU A 27 -19.72 -6.44 9.18
C GLU A 27 -18.81 -5.26 8.85
N ALA A 28 -18.59 -4.37 9.81
CA ALA A 28 -17.69 -3.24 9.60
C ALA A 28 -16.27 -3.71 9.37
N ALA A 29 -15.56 -3.05 8.44
CA ALA A 29 -14.17 -3.37 8.17
C ALA A 29 -13.30 -3.02 9.38
N THR A 30 -12.31 -3.88 9.67
CA THR A 30 -11.31 -3.63 10.71
C THR A 30 -9.93 -3.91 10.15
N ASN A 31 -8.91 -3.33 10.78
CA ASN A 31 -7.52 -3.53 10.36
C ASN A 31 -6.94 -4.80 10.98
N GLY A 32 -6.11 -5.50 10.20
CA GLY A 32 -5.31 -6.58 10.76
C GLY A 32 -4.14 -6.02 11.56
N ASN A 33 -3.99 -6.46 12.81
CA ASN A 33 -2.83 -6.10 13.59
C ASN A 33 -1.67 -7.02 13.22
N GLY A 34 -0.64 -6.45 12.61
CA GLY A 34 0.48 -7.22 12.07
C GLY A 34 0.38 -7.48 10.57
N THR A 35 -0.66 -6.98 9.92
CA THR A 35 -0.82 -7.09 8.46
C THR A 35 -0.22 -5.86 7.78
N MET A 36 0.55 -6.08 6.73
CA MET A 36 1.13 -5.01 5.93
C MET A 36 1.22 -5.46 4.48
N LEU A 37 0.95 -4.55 3.56
CA LEU A 37 1.11 -4.79 2.14
C LEU A 37 2.36 -4.08 1.65
N ALA A 38 3.22 -4.79 0.94
CA ALA A 38 4.43 -4.21 0.34
C ALA A 38 4.18 -3.95 -1.14
N ILE A 39 4.47 -2.73 -1.58
CA ILE A 39 4.27 -2.30 -2.97
C ILE A 39 5.63 -1.90 -3.55
N PRO A 40 6.28 -2.78 -4.33
CA PRO A 40 7.52 -2.42 -5.01
C PRO A 40 7.23 -1.44 -6.14
N VAL A 41 8.04 -0.41 -6.25
CA VAL A 41 7.80 0.68 -7.21
C VAL A 41 8.95 0.92 -8.19
N GLY A 42 9.95 0.06 -8.20
CA GLY A 42 10.95 0.00 -9.27
C GLY A 42 12.22 0.81 -9.08
N SER A 43 12.23 1.80 -8.18
CA SER A 43 13.44 2.58 -7.90
C SER A 43 13.30 3.34 -6.59
N ARG A 44 14.43 3.78 -6.03
CA ARG A 44 14.45 4.61 -4.83
C ARG A 44 13.78 5.96 -5.08
N GLU A 45 13.98 6.52 -6.27
CA GLU A 45 13.32 7.78 -6.65
C GLU A 45 11.80 7.63 -6.63
N ASN A 46 11.29 6.52 -7.15
CA ASN A 46 9.86 6.26 -7.16
C ASN A 46 9.31 6.09 -5.75
N VAL A 47 10.08 5.45 -4.85
CA VAL A 47 9.69 5.34 -3.44
C VAL A 47 9.46 6.73 -2.86
N ASP A 48 10.43 7.62 -3.03
CA ASP A 48 10.35 8.98 -2.50
C ASP A 48 9.15 9.75 -3.09
N LYS A 49 8.96 9.66 -4.40
CA LYS A 49 7.87 10.35 -5.08
C LYS A 49 6.49 9.84 -4.66
N ILE A 50 6.33 8.52 -4.62
CA ILE A 50 5.03 7.92 -4.31
C ILE A 50 4.70 8.11 -2.83
N TYR A 51 5.70 7.98 -1.95
CA TYR A 51 5.50 8.28 -0.54
C TYR A 51 5.02 9.73 -0.35
N ALA A 52 5.70 10.70 -0.97
CA ALA A 52 5.31 12.10 -0.87
C ALA A 52 3.91 12.34 -1.43
N LYS A 53 3.57 11.69 -2.55
CA LYS A 53 2.25 11.78 -3.16
C LYS A 53 1.18 11.23 -2.23
N ALA A 54 1.46 10.10 -1.58
CA ALA A 54 0.52 9.49 -0.64
C ALA A 54 0.22 10.44 0.53
N LEU A 55 1.25 11.07 1.10
CA LEU A 55 1.04 12.03 2.18
C LEU A 55 0.24 13.24 1.70
N ALA A 56 0.52 13.73 0.48
CA ALA A 56 -0.23 14.83 -0.11
C ALA A 56 -1.70 14.49 -0.31
N LEU A 57 -2.02 13.22 -0.53
CA LEU A 57 -3.39 12.73 -0.67
C LEU A 57 -4.07 12.42 0.66
N GLY A 58 -3.36 12.55 1.77
CA GLY A 58 -3.93 12.40 3.10
C GLY A 58 -3.52 11.15 3.86
N ALA A 59 -2.62 10.33 3.34
CA ALA A 59 -2.10 9.19 4.07
C ALA A 59 -1.29 9.65 5.28
N THR A 60 -1.23 8.80 6.31
CA THR A 60 -0.50 9.09 7.54
C THR A 60 0.91 8.51 7.46
N ASP A 61 1.91 9.30 7.85
CA ASP A 61 3.30 8.86 7.91
C ASP A 61 3.48 7.79 9.01
N GLU A 62 4.16 6.70 8.65
CA GLU A 62 4.58 5.65 9.59
C GLU A 62 6.08 5.38 9.48
N GLY A 63 6.78 6.16 8.70
CA GLY A 63 8.24 6.09 8.53
C GLY A 63 8.65 6.60 7.17
N ALA A 64 9.39 7.72 7.14
CA ALA A 64 9.88 8.30 5.89
C ALA A 64 10.81 7.33 5.14
N PRO A 65 10.92 7.46 3.80
CA PRO A 65 11.80 6.59 3.02
C PRO A 65 13.23 6.53 3.54
N GLY A 66 13.78 5.33 3.59
CA GLY A 66 15.15 5.10 4.03
C GLY A 66 15.54 3.63 3.85
N ASP A 67 16.80 3.34 4.08
CA ASP A 67 17.30 1.97 4.07
C ASP A 67 16.85 1.27 5.34
N ARG A 68 16.02 0.25 5.20
CA ARG A 68 15.45 -0.51 6.32
C ARG A 68 16.25 -1.77 6.61
N ALA A 69 16.88 -2.31 5.57
CA ALA A 69 17.77 -3.45 5.62
C ALA A 69 18.67 -3.38 4.40
N PRO A 70 19.78 -4.14 4.36
CA PRO A 70 20.59 -4.20 3.15
C PRO A 70 19.74 -4.58 1.93
N GLY A 71 19.75 -3.73 0.90
CA GLY A 71 18.97 -3.98 -0.30
C GLY A 71 17.48 -3.71 -0.18
N PHE A 72 17.01 -3.11 0.92
CA PHE A 72 15.59 -2.78 1.08
C PHE A 72 15.42 -1.31 1.45
N TYR A 73 14.95 -0.53 0.49
CA TYR A 73 14.67 0.89 0.68
C TYR A 73 13.14 1.09 0.70
N GLY A 74 12.61 1.65 1.75
CA GLY A 74 11.16 1.79 1.86
C GLY A 74 10.68 2.86 2.81
N GLY A 75 9.48 3.34 2.53
CA GLY A 75 8.72 4.21 3.39
C GLY A 75 7.43 3.53 3.83
N TYR A 76 6.89 3.92 4.94
CA TYR A 76 5.68 3.32 5.52
C TYR A 76 4.60 4.36 5.69
N ILE A 77 3.37 3.98 5.35
CA ILE A 77 2.19 4.84 5.50
C ILE A 77 1.01 4.04 6.03
N ARG A 78 0.01 4.77 6.52
CA ARG A 78 -1.34 4.25 6.75
C ARG A 78 -2.28 4.95 5.78
N ASP A 79 -3.17 4.19 5.15
CA ASP A 79 -4.21 4.79 4.32
C ASP A 79 -5.35 5.34 5.18
N PHE A 80 -6.42 5.85 4.56
CA PHE A 80 -7.57 6.39 5.28
C PHE A 80 -8.27 5.35 6.16
N ASP A 81 -8.21 4.09 5.75
CA ASP A 81 -8.83 3.00 6.50
C ASP A 81 -7.83 2.37 7.48
N ARG A 82 -6.65 2.99 7.64
CA ARG A 82 -5.59 2.61 8.56
C ARG A 82 -4.90 1.29 8.21
N ASN A 83 -4.96 0.90 6.95
CA ASN A 83 -4.17 -0.22 6.46
C ASN A 83 -2.71 0.20 6.33
N LYS A 84 -1.80 -0.65 6.79
CA LYS A 84 -0.37 -0.36 6.70
C LYS A 84 0.20 -0.80 5.37
N LEU A 85 0.92 0.11 4.73
CA LEU A 85 1.55 -0.13 3.44
C LEU A 85 3.02 0.26 3.53
N THR A 86 3.89 -0.52 2.85
CA THR A 86 5.23 -0.04 2.58
C THR A 86 5.38 0.17 1.07
N ILE A 87 5.93 1.32 0.74
CA ILE A 87 6.29 1.65 -0.64
C ILE A 87 7.79 1.42 -0.72
N CYS A 88 8.23 0.48 -1.54
CA CYS A 88 9.59 -0.02 -1.42
C CYS A 88 10.26 -0.32 -2.76
N HIS A 89 11.58 -0.48 -2.66
CA HIS A 89 12.41 -0.95 -3.74
C HIS A 89 13.48 -1.87 -3.16
N MET A 90 13.66 -3.02 -3.79
CA MET A 90 14.71 -3.98 -3.43
C MET A 90 15.82 -3.94 -4.48
N GLY A 91 17.03 -3.75 -4.02
CA GLY A 91 18.18 -3.67 -4.90
C GLY A 91 19.06 -2.46 -4.69
#